data_f40a613e7caaa22c0507a6ebd1a7eca8
#
_entry.id   f40a613e7caaa22c0507a6ebd1a7eca8
#
_cell.length_a   1.000
_cell.length_b   1.000
_cell.length_c   1.000
_cell.angle_alpha   90.00
_cell.angle_beta   90.00
_cell.angle_gamma   90.00
#
_symmetry.space_group_name_H-M   'P 1'
#
loop_
_entity.id
_entity.type
_entity.pdbx_description
1 polymer ?
#
loop_
_entity_poly.entity_id
_entity_poly.type
_entity_poly.pdbx_seq_one_letter_code
_entity_poly.pdbx_strand_id
1 'polypeptide(L)'
;PMTMHKLMAETLDTVIEEIKAIQKNARENGVTERPKWPMIIFRSPKGWTGPKVVDGKQIEGTFRAHQVPMTMEAPEHLKMLEDWLKSYHPEKLFTEEGRLIPELEELAPTGDRRMGANPHANGGLLLRDLRLPDFRKYGIDVPAPGAVEAQDMIELGGFVRDIFKLNEESRNFRIFGPDETMSNRLGKVFEATNRDWNADKLDNDEFLASDGRVMDSMLSEHMCEGWLEGYLLTGRHGFFASYEAFIRIVDSMFSQHAKWLKVTSQLPWRQKIASLNYILSSNVWQQDHNGFTHQDPGFLDHVANKKADVVRMYLPPDTNCLLSCFDHCIRSKNYVNVMVTSKHPRQQWLTMEQAVKHCTQGIGIWEWASNDQGQEPDVVLACCGDTPTLEALAAVTILRKNLPQAVSYTHLRAHETSQDLV
;
A
#
# COMPACT_ATOMS: atom_id res chain seq x y z
N PRO A 1 12.66 -0.91 -39.96
CA PRO A 1 13.13 -1.03 -38.57
C PRO A 1 14.35 -0.16 -38.30
N MET A 2 15.43 -0.27 -39.10
CA MET A 2 16.71 0.44 -38.86
C MET A 2 16.58 1.95 -38.70
N THR A 3 15.74 2.60 -39.50
CA THR A 3 15.46 4.06 -39.37
C THR A 3 14.89 4.39 -37.98
N MET A 4 13.99 3.53 -37.45
CA MET A 4 13.39 3.74 -36.13
C MET A 4 14.40 3.49 -35.00
N HIS A 5 15.30 2.51 -35.16
CA HIS A 5 16.39 2.29 -34.20
C HIS A 5 17.33 3.47 -34.12
N LYS A 6 17.70 4.05 -35.30
CA LYS A 6 18.52 5.26 -35.34
C LYS A 6 17.83 6.44 -34.67
N LEU A 7 16.55 6.68 -34.98
CA LEU A 7 15.77 7.74 -34.35
C LEU A 7 15.69 7.58 -32.83
N MET A 8 15.48 6.34 -32.33
CA MET A 8 15.46 6.06 -30.88
C MET A 8 16.81 6.34 -30.24
N ALA A 9 17.92 5.94 -30.88
CA ALA A 9 19.26 6.23 -30.38
C ALA A 9 19.52 7.73 -30.25
N GLU A 10 19.24 8.49 -31.31
CA GLU A 10 19.35 9.96 -31.32
C GLU A 10 18.47 10.62 -30.25
N THR A 11 17.25 10.10 -30.06
CA THR A 11 16.32 10.59 -29.00
C THR A 11 16.88 10.30 -27.61
N LEU A 12 17.41 9.12 -27.37
CA LEU A 12 18.03 8.75 -26.09
C LEU A 12 19.24 9.62 -25.77
N ASP A 13 20.12 9.87 -26.75
CA ASP A 13 21.27 10.76 -26.57
C ASP A 13 20.83 12.18 -26.18
N THR A 14 19.85 12.75 -26.89
CA THR A 14 19.27 14.06 -26.54
C THR A 14 18.71 14.10 -25.13
N VAL A 15 17.92 13.10 -24.75
CA VAL A 15 17.32 13.02 -23.40
C VAL A 15 18.38 12.91 -22.31
N ILE A 16 19.44 12.11 -22.54
CA ILE A 16 20.53 11.97 -21.58
C ILE A 16 21.30 13.30 -21.42
N GLU A 17 21.55 14.03 -22.51
CA GLU A 17 22.19 15.34 -22.47
C GLU A 17 21.34 16.36 -21.70
N GLU A 18 20.02 16.41 -21.91
CA GLU A 18 19.10 17.26 -21.16
C GLU A 18 19.10 16.92 -19.67
N ILE A 19 19.03 15.65 -19.30
CA ILE A 19 19.10 15.21 -17.91
C ILE A 19 20.42 15.66 -17.26
N LYS A 20 21.57 15.47 -17.94
CA LYS A 20 22.86 15.88 -17.44
C LYS A 20 22.96 17.41 -17.26
N ALA A 21 22.38 18.18 -18.18
CA ALA A 21 22.33 19.64 -18.09
C ALA A 21 21.49 20.10 -16.88
N ILE A 22 20.33 19.51 -16.64
CA ILE A 22 19.48 19.77 -15.45
C ILE A 22 20.27 19.46 -14.17
N GLN A 23 20.90 18.29 -14.08
CA GLN A 23 21.69 17.89 -12.92
C GLN A 23 22.87 18.83 -12.66
N LYS A 24 23.58 19.24 -13.72
CA LYS A 24 24.70 20.17 -13.64
C LYS A 24 24.24 21.55 -13.14
N ASN A 25 23.15 22.07 -13.70
CA ASN A 25 22.60 23.37 -13.29
C ASN A 25 22.22 23.38 -11.81
N ALA A 26 21.59 22.32 -11.31
CA ALA A 26 21.24 22.21 -9.90
C ALA A 26 22.48 22.14 -8.98
N ARG A 27 23.51 21.35 -9.35
CA ARG A 27 24.66 21.06 -8.50
C ARG A 27 25.75 22.13 -8.57
N GLU A 28 26.00 22.70 -9.75
CA GLU A 28 27.11 23.63 -9.97
C GLU A 28 26.64 25.08 -10.00
N ASN A 29 25.45 25.35 -10.51
CA ASN A 29 24.92 26.71 -10.67
C ASN A 29 23.89 27.10 -9.60
N GLY A 30 23.55 26.19 -8.68
CA GLY A 30 22.63 26.45 -7.57
C GLY A 30 21.19 26.71 -8.01
N VAL A 31 20.78 26.24 -9.19
CA VAL A 31 19.39 26.37 -9.67
C VAL A 31 18.48 25.50 -8.81
N THR A 32 17.55 26.12 -8.10
CA THR A 32 16.58 25.46 -7.20
C THR A 32 15.19 25.37 -7.78
N GLU A 33 14.94 25.95 -8.94
CA GLU A 33 13.67 25.85 -9.63
C GLU A 33 13.39 24.40 -10.06
N ARG A 34 12.14 23.99 -9.98
CA ARG A 34 11.73 22.65 -10.41
C ARG A 34 11.90 22.49 -11.91
N PRO A 35 12.78 21.59 -12.37
CA PRO A 35 13.01 21.43 -13.80
C PRO A 35 11.85 20.69 -14.48
N LYS A 36 11.70 20.93 -15.77
CA LYS A 36 10.89 20.06 -16.66
C LYS A 36 11.78 18.92 -17.13
N TRP A 37 11.55 17.73 -16.57
CA TRP A 37 12.26 16.53 -16.99
C TRP A 37 11.78 16.07 -18.36
N PRO A 38 12.68 15.61 -19.25
CA PRO A 38 12.29 15.06 -20.54
C PRO A 38 11.48 13.77 -20.37
N MET A 39 10.51 13.56 -21.25
CA MET A 39 9.69 12.36 -21.30
C MET A 39 9.60 11.86 -22.74
N ILE A 40 9.92 10.57 -22.96
CA ILE A 40 9.83 9.94 -24.27
C ILE A 40 8.41 9.36 -24.45
N ILE A 41 7.68 9.82 -25.46
CA ILE A 41 6.40 9.23 -25.86
C ILE A 41 6.67 8.27 -27.01
N PHE A 42 6.69 6.98 -26.70
CA PHE A 42 6.92 5.93 -27.68
C PHE A 42 5.63 5.52 -28.38
N ARG A 43 5.55 5.71 -29.70
CA ARG A 43 4.39 5.34 -30.52
C ARG A 43 4.78 4.33 -31.57
N SER A 44 4.15 3.17 -31.57
CA SER A 44 4.31 2.13 -32.60
C SER A 44 2.97 1.46 -32.90
N PRO A 45 2.79 0.88 -34.09
CA PRO A 45 1.63 0.02 -34.34
C PRO A 45 1.64 -1.17 -33.40
N LYS A 46 0.47 -1.58 -32.92
CA LYS A 46 0.31 -2.79 -32.14
C LYS A 46 0.76 -4.00 -32.97
N GLY A 47 1.62 -4.88 -32.41
CA GLY A 47 2.19 -6.00 -33.15
C GLY A 47 3.28 -5.62 -34.16
N TRP A 48 3.88 -4.42 -34.02
CA TRP A 48 4.98 -3.98 -34.84
C TRP A 48 6.12 -5.00 -34.87
N THR A 49 6.68 -5.21 -36.06
CA THR A 49 7.69 -6.26 -36.42
C THR A 49 7.14 -7.68 -36.52
N GLY A 50 5.93 -7.96 -36.10
CA GLY A 50 5.27 -9.26 -36.31
C GLY A 50 4.66 -9.40 -37.71
N PRO A 51 4.01 -10.54 -37.99
CA PRO A 51 3.29 -10.76 -39.25
C PRO A 51 2.21 -9.70 -39.45
N LYS A 52 2.18 -9.08 -40.63
CA LYS A 52 1.18 -8.07 -40.96
C LYS A 52 -0.20 -8.66 -41.23
N VAL A 53 -0.22 -9.85 -41.80
CA VAL A 53 -1.41 -10.59 -42.20
C VAL A 53 -1.25 -12.05 -41.85
N VAL A 54 -2.29 -12.66 -41.23
CA VAL A 54 -2.41 -14.10 -40.97
C VAL A 54 -3.79 -14.53 -41.43
N ASP A 55 -3.87 -15.63 -42.21
CA ASP A 55 -5.14 -16.17 -42.75
C ASP A 55 -5.98 -15.09 -43.49
N GLY A 56 -5.30 -14.25 -44.24
CA GLY A 56 -5.95 -13.15 -44.99
C GLY A 56 -6.48 -11.98 -44.11
N LYS A 57 -6.22 -11.99 -42.82
CA LYS A 57 -6.69 -10.95 -41.88
C LYS A 57 -5.53 -10.07 -41.44
N GLN A 58 -5.75 -8.75 -41.46
CA GLN A 58 -4.77 -7.78 -40.94
C GLN A 58 -4.54 -8.01 -39.45
N ILE A 59 -3.28 -8.09 -39.02
CA ILE A 59 -2.83 -8.26 -37.63
C ILE A 59 -2.24 -6.96 -37.11
N GLU A 60 -1.18 -6.45 -37.74
CA GLU A 60 -0.51 -5.21 -37.30
C GLU A 60 -1.50 -4.05 -37.19
N GLY A 61 -1.46 -3.31 -36.09
CA GLY A 61 -2.32 -2.18 -35.81
C GLY A 61 -3.75 -2.54 -35.39
N THR A 62 -4.08 -3.82 -35.25
CA THR A 62 -5.44 -4.27 -34.88
C THR A 62 -5.45 -5.03 -33.52
N PHE A 63 -6.65 -5.30 -33.01
CA PHE A 63 -6.84 -6.10 -31.78
C PHE A 63 -6.28 -7.52 -31.91
N ARG A 64 -6.14 -8.06 -33.12
CA ARG A 64 -5.63 -9.41 -33.39
C ARG A 64 -4.16 -9.58 -33.01
N ALA A 65 -3.41 -8.48 -32.91
CA ALA A 65 -2.03 -8.49 -32.41
C ALA A 65 -1.93 -8.54 -30.87
N HIS A 66 -3.05 -8.71 -30.14
CA HIS A 66 -3.06 -8.80 -28.70
C HIS A 66 -2.44 -10.12 -28.20
N GLN A 67 -2.60 -11.21 -28.96
CA GLN A 67 -2.02 -12.51 -28.70
C GLN A 67 -1.15 -12.90 -29.90
N VAL A 68 -0.39 -13.99 -29.77
CA VAL A 68 0.29 -14.60 -30.93
C VAL A 68 -0.80 -15.05 -31.91
N PRO A 69 -0.85 -14.48 -33.11
CA PRO A 69 -1.99 -14.67 -34.01
C PRO A 69 -1.89 -15.96 -34.86
N MET A 70 -1.14 -16.94 -34.37
CA MET A 70 -0.84 -18.19 -35.07
C MET A 70 -1.08 -19.37 -34.15
N THR A 71 -1.49 -20.52 -34.71
CA THR A 71 -1.58 -21.81 -34.01
C THR A 71 -0.47 -22.75 -34.47
N MET A 72 0.09 -23.54 -33.58
CA MET A 72 1.14 -24.52 -33.92
C MET A 72 0.56 -25.79 -34.54
N GLU A 73 -0.74 -25.89 -34.65
CA GLU A 73 -1.43 -27.04 -35.31
C GLU A 73 -1.39 -26.94 -36.83
N ALA A 74 -1.22 -25.75 -37.40
CA ALA A 74 -1.13 -25.50 -38.83
C ALA A 74 0.32 -25.37 -39.29
N PRO A 75 0.80 -26.22 -40.22
CA PRO A 75 2.18 -26.16 -40.72
C PRO A 75 2.56 -24.80 -41.31
N GLU A 76 1.60 -24.12 -41.94
CA GLU A 76 1.78 -22.80 -42.54
C GLU A 76 2.06 -21.75 -41.44
N HIS A 77 1.40 -21.86 -40.30
CA HIS A 77 1.63 -20.98 -39.14
C HIS A 77 2.98 -21.22 -38.48
N LEU A 78 3.41 -22.50 -38.40
CA LEU A 78 4.76 -22.84 -37.94
C LEU A 78 5.83 -22.19 -38.81
N LYS A 79 5.67 -22.29 -40.12
CA LYS A 79 6.58 -21.66 -41.08
C LYS A 79 6.59 -20.15 -40.93
N MET A 80 5.42 -19.54 -40.79
CA MET A 80 5.29 -18.08 -40.58
C MET A 80 5.97 -17.63 -39.27
N LEU A 81 5.83 -18.40 -38.20
CA LEU A 81 6.49 -18.13 -36.93
C LEU A 81 8.01 -18.23 -37.07
N GLU A 82 8.50 -19.28 -37.74
CA GLU A 82 9.92 -19.47 -38.01
C GLU A 82 10.48 -18.27 -38.81
N ASP A 83 9.81 -17.86 -39.89
CA ASP A 83 10.21 -16.73 -40.71
C ASP A 83 10.19 -15.40 -39.91
N TRP A 84 9.21 -15.21 -39.07
CA TRP A 84 9.15 -14.06 -38.15
C TRP A 84 10.35 -14.05 -37.21
N LEU A 85 10.62 -15.15 -36.50
CA LEU A 85 11.73 -15.23 -35.55
C LEU A 85 13.08 -15.07 -36.28
N LYS A 86 13.26 -15.67 -37.46
CA LYS A 86 14.45 -15.51 -38.30
C LYS A 86 14.65 -14.08 -38.81
N SER A 87 13.58 -13.28 -38.94
CA SER A 87 13.68 -11.89 -39.35
C SER A 87 14.44 -10.99 -38.35
N TYR A 88 14.58 -11.43 -37.10
CA TYR A 88 15.41 -10.78 -36.08
C TYR A 88 16.92 -11.15 -36.18
N HIS A 89 17.31 -12.03 -37.07
CA HIS A 89 18.68 -12.46 -37.26
C HIS A 89 19.34 -13.01 -35.98
N PRO A 90 18.74 -14.02 -35.31
CA PRO A 90 19.29 -14.56 -34.07
C PRO A 90 20.70 -15.08 -34.20
N GLU A 91 21.10 -15.56 -35.42
CA GLU A 91 22.45 -15.98 -35.73
C GLU A 91 23.52 -14.89 -35.61
N LYS A 92 23.12 -13.61 -35.57
CA LYS A 92 24.00 -12.45 -35.32
C LYS A 92 24.04 -12.03 -33.83
N LEU A 93 23.18 -12.61 -33.02
CA LEU A 93 23.02 -12.25 -31.63
C LEU A 93 23.50 -13.34 -30.68
N PHE A 94 23.45 -14.59 -31.12
CA PHE A 94 23.76 -15.76 -30.32
C PHE A 94 24.79 -16.68 -31.01
N THR A 95 25.58 -17.35 -30.18
CA THR A 95 26.49 -18.42 -30.64
C THR A 95 25.71 -19.69 -31.01
N GLU A 96 26.35 -20.68 -31.58
CA GLU A 96 25.75 -21.99 -31.90
C GLU A 96 25.24 -22.71 -30.63
N GLU A 97 25.86 -22.47 -29.47
CA GLU A 97 25.43 -22.99 -28.16
C GLU A 97 24.31 -22.19 -27.54
N GLY A 98 23.79 -21.16 -28.20
CA GLY A 98 22.68 -20.32 -27.73
C GLY A 98 23.08 -19.30 -26.67
N ARG A 99 24.36 -18.97 -26.52
CA ARG A 99 24.83 -17.88 -25.64
C ARG A 99 24.85 -16.57 -26.42
N LEU A 100 24.67 -15.46 -25.70
CA LEU A 100 24.87 -14.14 -26.30
C LEU A 100 26.29 -14.00 -26.83
N ILE A 101 26.48 -13.38 -28.02
CA ILE A 101 27.84 -13.13 -28.55
C ILE A 101 28.60 -12.19 -27.62
N PRO A 102 29.95 -12.32 -27.52
CA PRO A 102 30.75 -11.53 -26.57
C PRO A 102 30.56 -10.02 -26.69
N GLU A 103 30.45 -9.49 -27.90
CA GLU A 103 30.28 -8.07 -28.15
C GLU A 103 28.98 -7.50 -27.56
N LEU A 104 27.92 -8.31 -27.46
CA LEU A 104 26.68 -7.93 -26.82
C LEU A 104 26.70 -8.21 -25.31
N GLU A 105 27.39 -9.26 -24.87
CA GLU A 105 27.56 -9.56 -23.45
C GLU A 105 28.34 -8.46 -22.74
N GLU A 106 29.35 -7.85 -23.39
CA GLU A 106 30.09 -6.70 -22.86
C GLU A 106 29.25 -5.46 -22.63
N LEU A 107 28.12 -5.31 -23.33
CA LEU A 107 27.18 -4.19 -23.11
C LEU A 107 26.33 -4.39 -21.84
N ALA A 108 26.23 -5.60 -21.31
CA ALA A 108 25.46 -5.88 -20.10
C ALA A 108 26.15 -5.24 -18.88
N PRO A 109 25.40 -4.54 -18.02
CA PRO A 109 25.98 -3.96 -16.81
C PRO A 109 26.49 -5.06 -15.87
N THR A 110 27.68 -4.86 -15.31
CA THR A 110 28.33 -5.77 -14.37
C THR A 110 28.50 -5.12 -12.98
N GLY A 111 28.71 -5.94 -11.95
CA GLY A 111 28.92 -5.46 -10.57
C GLY A 111 27.82 -4.53 -10.09
N ASP A 112 28.20 -3.41 -9.54
CA ASP A 112 27.29 -2.40 -8.95
C ASP A 112 26.46 -1.62 -9.99
N ARG A 113 26.77 -1.78 -11.27
CA ARG A 113 26.00 -1.17 -12.36
C ARG A 113 24.75 -1.98 -12.71
N ARG A 114 24.61 -3.22 -12.25
CA ARG A 114 23.41 -4.03 -12.49
C ARG A 114 22.23 -3.44 -11.72
N MET A 115 21.04 -3.49 -12.29
CA MET A 115 19.82 -3.00 -11.65
C MET A 115 19.62 -3.59 -10.25
N GLY A 116 19.79 -4.91 -10.07
CA GLY A 116 19.62 -5.58 -8.78
C GLY A 116 20.69 -5.22 -7.74
N ALA A 117 21.85 -4.69 -8.16
CA ALA A 117 22.89 -4.20 -7.28
C ALA A 117 22.69 -2.71 -6.88
N ASN A 118 21.87 -1.97 -7.65
CA ASN A 118 21.57 -0.57 -7.33
C ASN A 118 20.66 -0.51 -6.09
N PRO A 119 21.08 0.17 -5.00
CA PRO A 119 20.28 0.25 -3.78
C PRO A 119 18.92 0.91 -4.00
N HIS A 120 18.76 1.80 -4.99
CA HIS A 120 17.46 2.39 -5.32
C HIS A 120 16.50 1.37 -5.98
N ALA A 121 17.01 0.35 -6.63
CA ALA A 121 16.22 -0.78 -7.16
C ALA A 121 16.04 -1.92 -6.14
N ASN A 122 16.80 -1.89 -5.04
CA ASN A 122 16.69 -2.80 -3.91
C ASN A 122 16.59 -1.98 -2.62
N GLY A 123 15.46 -1.30 -2.44
CA GLY A 123 15.27 -0.28 -1.41
C GLY A 123 15.46 -0.77 0.03
N GLY A 124 15.35 -2.09 0.27
CA GLY A 124 15.68 -2.67 1.57
C GLY A 124 17.12 -2.42 2.00
N LEU A 125 18.06 -2.20 1.06
CA LEU A 125 19.44 -1.77 1.37
C LEU A 125 19.52 -0.34 1.90
N LEU A 126 18.55 0.51 1.58
CA LEU A 126 18.44 1.90 2.02
C LEU A 126 17.52 2.07 3.23
N LEU A 127 16.79 1.02 3.61
CA LEU A 127 15.80 1.09 4.67
C LEU A 127 16.46 1.44 6.00
N ARG A 128 15.97 2.50 6.61
CA ARG A 128 16.31 2.91 7.98
C ARG A 128 15.07 2.80 8.84
N ASP A 129 15.19 2.16 10.00
CA ASP A 129 14.08 2.05 10.93
C ASP A 129 13.64 3.44 11.42
N LEU A 130 12.33 3.59 11.62
CA LEU A 130 11.77 4.80 12.18
C LEU A 130 12.14 4.93 13.66
N ARG A 131 12.43 6.15 14.08
CA ARG A 131 12.41 6.53 15.50
C ARG A 131 10.96 6.70 15.90
N LEU A 132 10.47 5.87 16.80
CA LEU A 132 9.08 5.88 17.23
C LEU A 132 9.00 6.27 18.70
N PRO A 133 8.04 7.16 19.07
CA PRO A 133 7.78 7.41 20.47
C PRO A 133 7.07 6.19 21.09
N ASP A 134 7.00 6.12 22.41
CA ASP A 134 6.22 5.08 23.07
C ASP A 134 4.73 5.36 22.87
N PHE A 135 4.05 4.52 22.10
CA PHE A 135 2.63 4.67 21.74
C PHE A 135 1.71 4.66 22.95
N ARG A 136 2.13 4.05 24.07
CA ARG A 136 1.34 3.97 25.32
C ARG A 136 1.05 5.36 25.90
N LYS A 137 1.89 6.35 25.60
CA LYS A 137 1.73 7.73 26.07
C LYS A 137 0.57 8.48 25.42
N TYR A 138 0.02 7.93 24.35
CA TYR A 138 -1.11 8.50 23.60
C TYR A 138 -2.42 7.80 23.93
N GLY A 139 -2.38 6.80 24.80
CA GLY A 139 -3.53 6.01 25.19
C GLY A 139 -4.56 6.78 25.99
N ILE A 140 -5.77 6.26 25.99
CA ILE A 140 -6.90 6.75 26.76
C ILE A 140 -6.91 6.04 28.11
N ASP A 141 -7.15 6.78 29.18
CA ASP A 141 -7.44 6.19 30.48
C ASP A 141 -8.89 5.65 30.49
N VAL A 142 -9.04 4.36 30.74
CA VAL A 142 -10.32 3.65 30.72
C VAL A 142 -10.59 3.10 32.13
N PRO A 143 -11.26 3.87 33.00
CA PRO A 143 -11.54 3.46 34.38
C PRO A 143 -12.47 2.26 34.48
N ALA A 144 -13.36 2.09 33.53
CA ALA A 144 -14.22 0.92 33.35
C ALA A 144 -14.63 0.79 31.89
N PRO A 145 -14.90 -0.43 31.39
CA PRO A 145 -15.33 -0.64 30.01
C PRO A 145 -16.57 0.19 29.65
N GLY A 146 -16.46 0.97 28.57
CA GLY A 146 -17.54 1.84 28.07
C GLY A 146 -17.75 3.15 28.85
N ALA A 147 -16.95 3.43 29.89
CA ALA A 147 -17.14 4.61 30.74
C ALA A 147 -16.69 5.93 30.09
N VAL A 148 -15.85 5.87 29.07
CA VAL A 148 -15.34 7.04 28.36
C VAL A 148 -15.47 6.87 26.86
N GLU A 149 -15.54 8.00 26.15
CA GLU A 149 -15.52 8.04 24.69
C GLU A 149 -14.24 8.73 24.20
N ALA A 150 -13.73 8.29 23.07
CA ALA A 150 -12.61 8.92 22.37
C ALA A 150 -12.78 8.82 20.86
N GLN A 151 -12.01 9.63 20.13
CA GLN A 151 -11.90 9.56 18.68
C GLN A 151 -10.54 8.95 18.32
N ASP A 152 -10.55 7.71 17.88
CA ASP A 152 -9.34 6.91 17.62
C ASP A 152 -8.31 7.64 16.76
N MET A 153 -8.76 8.26 15.67
CA MET A 153 -7.91 8.94 14.71
C MET A 153 -7.28 10.24 15.26
N ILE A 154 -7.89 10.90 16.24
CA ILE A 154 -7.29 12.08 16.87
C ILE A 154 -6.08 11.69 17.71
N GLU A 155 -6.18 10.60 18.45
CA GLU A 155 -5.08 10.13 19.29
C GLU A 155 -3.96 9.53 18.45
N LEU A 156 -4.31 8.78 17.41
CA LEU A 156 -3.36 8.34 16.39
C LEU A 156 -2.64 9.53 15.74
N GLY A 157 -3.36 10.62 15.44
CA GLY A 157 -2.78 11.85 14.88
C GLY A 157 -1.70 12.47 15.78
N GLY A 158 -1.88 12.41 17.10
CA GLY A 158 -0.85 12.83 18.06
C GLY A 158 0.41 11.96 18.03
N PHE A 159 0.23 10.65 17.98
CA PHE A 159 1.35 9.70 17.84
C PHE A 159 2.11 9.90 16.53
N VAL A 160 1.39 10.02 15.41
CA VAL A 160 1.97 10.24 14.08
C VAL A 160 2.69 11.59 13.98
N ARG A 161 2.15 12.66 14.58
CA ARG A 161 2.83 13.96 14.69
C ARG A 161 4.24 13.81 15.29
N ASP A 162 4.35 13.06 16.35
CA ASP A 162 5.63 12.91 17.05
C ASP A 162 6.57 11.94 16.31
N ILE A 163 6.05 11.00 15.48
CA ILE A 163 6.86 10.27 14.50
C ILE A 163 7.50 11.26 13.52
N PHE A 164 6.74 12.24 12.99
CA PHE A 164 7.29 13.26 12.11
C PHE A 164 8.42 14.06 12.77
N LYS A 165 8.23 14.49 14.03
CA LYS A 165 9.24 15.25 14.79
C LYS A 165 10.52 14.43 15.00
N LEU A 166 10.40 13.17 15.42
CA LEU A 166 11.54 12.30 15.66
C LEU A 166 12.34 11.97 14.40
N ASN A 167 11.72 12.02 13.24
CA ASN A 167 12.32 11.69 11.94
C ASN A 167 12.47 12.92 11.04
N GLU A 168 12.60 14.11 11.64
CA GLU A 168 12.79 15.37 10.88
C GLU A 168 14.07 15.38 10.06
N GLU A 169 15.18 14.96 10.64
CA GLU A 169 16.47 14.89 9.99
C GLU A 169 16.52 13.85 8.85
N SER A 170 15.97 12.66 9.10
CA SER A 170 16.00 11.56 8.13
C SER A 170 14.99 11.72 7.00
N ARG A 171 13.90 12.46 7.24
CA ARG A 171 12.76 12.69 6.30
C ARG A 171 12.25 11.42 5.60
N ASN A 172 12.33 10.29 6.28
CA ASN A 172 12.01 8.97 5.72
C ASN A 172 10.58 8.49 6.05
N PHE A 173 9.68 9.39 6.41
CA PHE A 173 8.29 9.11 6.75
C PHE A 173 7.33 10.10 6.08
N ARG A 174 6.27 9.59 5.44
CA ARG A 174 5.21 10.38 4.81
C ARG A 174 3.82 9.77 5.01
N ILE A 175 2.80 10.62 4.95
CA ILE A 175 1.39 10.22 4.84
C ILE A 175 0.95 10.45 3.40
N PHE A 176 0.09 9.57 2.91
CA PHE A 176 -0.54 9.67 1.60
C PHE A 176 -2.05 9.51 1.77
N GLY A 177 -2.83 10.30 1.03
CA GLY A 177 -4.28 10.26 1.07
C GLY A 177 -4.89 11.25 0.07
N PRO A 178 -6.14 11.05 -0.38
CA PRO A 178 -6.78 11.85 -1.40
C PRO A 178 -7.50 13.07 -0.80
N ASP A 179 -6.77 14.06 -0.27
CA ASP A 179 -7.31 15.26 0.41
C ASP A 179 -8.18 14.95 1.65
N GLU A 180 -7.79 13.93 2.38
CA GLU A 180 -8.61 13.44 3.50
C GLU A 180 -7.93 13.54 4.88
N THR A 181 -6.75 14.16 4.99
CA THR A 181 -6.00 14.22 6.26
C THR A 181 -6.81 14.87 7.38
N MET A 182 -7.46 16.01 7.12
CA MET A 182 -8.28 16.69 8.13
C MET A 182 -9.57 15.91 8.43
N SER A 183 -10.25 15.41 7.42
CA SER A 183 -11.50 14.66 7.57
C SER A 183 -11.29 13.29 8.21
N ASN A 184 -10.12 12.69 8.06
CA ASN A 184 -9.65 11.50 8.80
C ASN A 184 -9.22 11.83 10.25
N ARG A 185 -9.36 13.07 10.70
CA ARG A 185 -8.98 13.53 12.05
C ARG A 185 -7.49 13.47 12.36
N LEU A 186 -6.64 13.43 11.34
CA LEU A 186 -5.18 13.44 11.50
C LEU A 186 -4.58 14.86 11.57
N GLY A 187 -5.38 15.90 11.73
CA GLY A 187 -4.95 17.31 11.69
C GLY A 187 -3.80 17.67 12.63
N LYS A 188 -3.61 16.95 13.75
CA LYS A 188 -2.46 17.14 14.66
C LYS A 188 -1.10 17.03 13.95
N VAL A 189 -1.02 16.34 12.81
CA VAL A 189 0.24 16.18 12.05
C VAL A 189 0.76 17.51 11.49
N PHE A 190 -0.14 18.47 11.23
CA PHE A 190 0.24 19.80 10.75
C PHE A 190 0.94 20.67 11.81
N GLU A 191 1.03 20.22 13.06
CA GLU A 191 1.92 20.80 14.07
C GLU A 191 3.40 20.45 13.81
N ALA A 192 3.69 19.46 12.96
CA ALA A 192 5.05 18.97 12.69
C ALA A 192 5.46 19.06 11.22
N THR A 193 4.52 19.16 10.27
CA THR A 193 4.81 19.20 8.84
C THR A 193 3.66 19.85 8.08
N ASN A 194 3.79 19.99 6.75
CA ASN A 194 2.76 20.54 5.88
C ASN A 194 2.39 19.53 4.78
N ARG A 195 1.35 19.86 4.00
CA ARG A 195 1.07 19.23 2.71
C ARG A 195 2.16 19.57 1.72
N ASP A 196 2.58 18.60 0.93
CA ASP A 196 3.50 18.82 -0.19
C ASP A 196 2.77 19.54 -1.33
N TRP A 197 3.22 20.77 -1.63
CA TRP A 197 2.63 21.60 -2.65
C TRP A 197 3.68 22.39 -3.40
N ASN A 198 3.76 22.18 -4.72
CA ASN A 198 4.78 22.77 -5.59
C ASN A 198 4.22 23.76 -6.62
N ALA A 199 2.94 24.10 -6.53
CA ALA A 199 2.30 25.12 -7.35
C ALA A 199 2.17 26.46 -6.60
N ASP A 200 1.54 27.44 -7.23
CA ASP A 200 1.27 28.72 -6.59
C ASP A 200 0.42 28.54 -5.33
N LYS A 201 0.71 29.35 -4.32
CA LYS A 201 -0.04 29.41 -3.07
C LYS A 201 -0.88 30.66 -3.04
N LEU A 202 -2.12 30.52 -2.59
CA LEU A 202 -3.04 31.64 -2.39
C LEU A 202 -2.98 32.10 -0.93
N ASP A 203 -3.44 33.34 -0.67
CA ASP A 203 -3.43 33.92 0.69
C ASP A 203 -4.30 33.15 1.69
N ASN A 204 -5.28 32.41 1.22
CA ASN A 204 -6.17 31.57 2.01
C ASN A 204 -5.75 30.10 2.10
N ASP A 205 -4.63 29.72 1.53
CA ASP A 205 -4.12 28.37 1.64
C ASP A 205 -3.48 28.12 3.00
N GLU A 206 -3.77 26.96 3.57
CA GLU A 206 -3.26 26.54 4.87
C GLU A 206 -2.42 25.26 4.76
N PHE A 207 -1.35 25.21 5.55
CA PHE A 207 -0.51 24.02 5.69
C PHE A 207 0.14 23.54 4.38
N LEU A 208 0.49 24.44 3.44
CA LEU A 208 1.16 24.10 2.19
C LEU A 208 2.66 24.44 2.23
N ALA A 209 3.52 23.51 1.83
CA ALA A 209 4.95 23.73 1.66
C ALA A 209 5.54 22.79 0.59
N SER A 210 6.55 23.25 -0.17
CA SER A 210 7.22 22.43 -1.17
C SER A 210 8.02 21.25 -0.60
N ASP A 211 8.26 21.28 0.71
CA ASP A 211 8.97 20.25 1.47
C ASP A 211 8.05 19.50 2.44
N GLY A 212 6.73 19.68 2.33
CA GLY A 212 5.73 18.99 3.13
C GLY A 212 5.86 17.46 3.06
N ARG A 213 5.40 16.79 4.10
CA ARG A 213 5.46 15.32 4.20
C ARG A 213 4.08 14.66 4.23
N VAL A 214 3.02 15.42 3.98
CA VAL A 214 1.68 14.92 3.75
C VAL A 214 1.34 15.07 2.27
N MET A 215 1.13 13.95 1.59
CA MET A 215 0.84 13.88 0.15
C MET A 215 -0.66 13.68 -0.04
N ASP A 216 -1.45 14.74 0.19
CA ASP A 216 -2.91 14.68 0.10
C ASP A 216 -3.53 15.79 -0.77
N SER A 217 -2.72 16.46 -1.56
CA SER A 217 -3.16 17.57 -2.42
C SER A 217 -3.80 17.13 -3.74
N MET A 218 -4.08 15.84 -3.90
CA MET A 218 -4.62 15.24 -5.11
C MET A 218 -5.80 14.33 -4.78
N LEU A 219 -6.97 14.61 -5.31
CA LEU A 219 -8.16 13.73 -5.27
C LEU A 219 -7.99 12.55 -6.22
N SER A 220 -7.06 11.68 -5.92
CA SER A 220 -6.78 10.48 -6.70
C SER A 220 -6.14 9.43 -5.81
N GLU A 221 -6.92 8.47 -5.39
CA GLU A 221 -6.47 7.33 -4.57
C GLU A 221 -5.36 6.55 -5.29
N HIS A 222 -5.50 6.34 -6.59
CA HIS A 222 -4.49 5.65 -7.40
C HIS A 222 -3.13 6.36 -7.39
N MET A 223 -3.12 7.69 -7.53
CA MET A 223 -1.89 8.47 -7.49
C MET A 223 -1.26 8.42 -6.10
N CYS A 224 -2.07 8.61 -5.05
CA CYS A 224 -1.60 8.59 -3.67
C CYS A 224 -1.00 7.24 -3.30
N GLU A 225 -1.65 6.14 -3.66
CA GLU A 225 -1.11 4.79 -3.44
C GLU A 225 0.15 4.53 -4.26
N GLY A 226 0.16 4.89 -5.54
CA GLY A 226 1.34 4.73 -6.39
C GLY A 226 2.55 5.50 -5.88
N TRP A 227 2.35 6.70 -5.33
CA TRP A 227 3.41 7.45 -4.65
C TRP A 227 3.90 6.75 -3.39
N LEU A 228 2.99 6.23 -2.56
CA LEU A 228 3.37 5.47 -1.37
C LEU A 228 4.16 4.21 -1.73
N GLU A 229 3.68 3.42 -2.70
CA GLU A 229 4.39 2.23 -3.17
C GLU A 229 5.81 2.57 -3.63
N GLY A 230 5.97 3.59 -4.49
CA GLY A 230 7.28 4.06 -4.93
C GLY A 230 8.16 4.54 -3.77
N TYR A 231 7.59 5.20 -2.78
CA TYR A 231 8.28 5.66 -1.59
C TYR A 231 8.81 4.52 -0.73
N LEU A 232 7.99 3.47 -0.52
CA LEU A 232 8.38 2.25 0.20
C LEU A 232 9.47 1.48 -0.56
N LEU A 233 9.34 1.34 -1.88
CA LEU A 233 10.31 0.64 -2.74
C LEU A 233 11.70 1.27 -2.70
N THR A 234 11.81 2.52 -2.30
CA THR A 234 13.08 3.25 -2.15
C THR A 234 13.58 3.31 -0.69
N GLY A 235 13.10 2.45 0.19
CA GLY A 235 13.63 2.27 1.56
C GLY A 235 13.09 3.28 2.59
N ARG A 236 11.87 3.76 2.39
CA ARG A 236 11.21 4.72 3.29
C ARG A 236 9.95 4.13 3.88
N HIS A 237 9.30 4.86 4.79
CA HIS A 237 8.11 4.44 5.52
C HIS A 237 6.94 5.39 5.26
N GLY A 238 5.74 4.87 5.31
CA GLY A 238 4.52 5.65 5.21
C GLY A 238 3.27 4.84 5.38
N PHE A 239 2.14 5.50 5.29
CA PHE A 239 0.84 4.85 5.23
C PHE A 239 -0.12 5.64 4.34
N PHE A 240 -1.14 4.95 3.86
CA PHE A 240 -2.25 5.48 3.10
C PHE A 240 -3.45 5.66 4.04
N ALA A 241 -3.93 6.89 4.18
CA ALA A 241 -5.12 7.20 4.95
C ALA A 241 -6.28 7.49 4.00
N SER A 242 -7.37 6.73 4.13
CA SER A 242 -8.58 6.92 3.33
C SER A 242 -9.82 6.41 4.06
N TYR A 243 -10.97 6.48 3.41
CA TYR A 243 -12.20 5.91 3.91
C TYR A 243 -12.37 4.46 3.45
N GLU A 244 -12.83 3.59 4.32
CA GLU A 244 -13.21 2.23 3.93
C GLU A 244 -14.21 2.24 2.76
N ALA A 245 -15.13 3.22 2.77
CA ALA A 245 -16.14 3.40 1.74
C ALA A 245 -15.60 3.56 0.31
N PHE A 246 -14.35 4.06 0.15
CA PHE A 246 -13.78 4.40 -1.15
C PHE A 246 -12.55 3.59 -1.52
N ILE A 247 -11.93 2.92 -0.56
CA ILE A 247 -10.62 2.28 -0.76
C ILE A 247 -10.63 1.21 -1.87
N ARG A 248 -11.79 0.66 -2.21
CA ARG A 248 -11.90 -0.32 -3.29
C ARG A 248 -11.42 0.19 -4.65
N ILE A 249 -11.37 1.49 -4.85
CA ILE A 249 -10.79 2.12 -6.05
C ILE A 249 -9.36 1.61 -6.32
N VAL A 250 -8.56 1.34 -5.28
CA VAL A 250 -7.16 0.89 -5.41
C VAL A 250 -6.97 -0.62 -5.30
N ASP A 251 -8.04 -1.38 -5.36
CA ASP A 251 -8.05 -2.84 -5.20
C ASP A 251 -7.05 -3.57 -6.12
N SER A 252 -6.95 -3.14 -7.36
CA SER A 252 -5.99 -3.71 -8.32
C SER A 252 -4.54 -3.38 -7.97
N MET A 253 -4.25 -2.19 -7.46
CA MET A 253 -2.91 -1.76 -7.04
C MET A 253 -2.48 -2.54 -5.81
N PHE A 254 -3.32 -2.60 -4.79
CA PHE A 254 -3.15 -3.46 -3.63
C PHE A 254 -2.80 -4.90 -4.03
N SER A 255 -3.58 -5.48 -4.96
CA SER A 255 -3.36 -6.86 -5.45
C SER A 255 -2.01 -7.01 -6.15
N GLN A 256 -1.57 -6.03 -6.94
CA GLN A 256 -0.27 -6.05 -7.60
C GLN A 256 0.88 -5.93 -6.60
N HIS A 257 0.77 -5.05 -5.62
CA HIS A 257 1.78 -4.90 -4.56
C HIS A 257 1.94 -6.18 -3.74
N ALA A 258 0.82 -6.80 -3.35
CA ALA A 258 0.83 -8.08 -2.63
C ALA A 258 1.49 -9.21 -3.45
N LYS A 259 1.21 -9.30 -4.75
CA LYS A 259 1.89 -10.25 -5.66
C LYS A 259 3.39 -9.98 -5.74
N TRP A 260 3.77 -8.71 -5.88
CA TRP A 260 5.16 -8.32 -5.93
C TRP A 260 5.90 -8.72 -4.64
N LEU A 261 5.34 -8.43 -3.46
CA LEU A 261 5.90 -8.85 -2.17
C LEU A 261 6.10 -10.37 -2.09
N LYS A 262 5.07 -11.13 -2.49
CA LYS A 262 5.13 -12.59 -2.50
C LYS A 262 6.29 -13.11 -3.36
N VAL A 263 6.48 -12.58 -4.56
CA VAL A 263 7.56 -12.99 -5.47
C VAL A 263 8.91 -12.57 -4.92
N THR A 264 9.05 -11.32 -4.48
CA THR A 264 10.33 -10.79 -4.00
C THR A 264 10.78 -11.42 -2.70
N SER A 265 9.88 -11.90 -1.85
CA SER A 265 10.22 -12.62 -0.62
C SER A 265 10.96 -13.95 -0.88
N GLN A 266 10.86 -14.50 -2.09
CA GLN A 266 11.54 -15.72 -2.50
C GLN A 266 12.94 -15.46 -3.09
N LEU A 267 13.32 -14.20 -3.30
CA LEU A 267 14.61 -13.84 -3.90
C LEU A 267 15.65 -13.60 -2.82
N PRO A 268 16.70 -14.44 -2.71
CA PRO A 268 17.64 -14.40 -1.59
C PRO A 268 18.47 -13.11 -1.51
N TRP A 269 18.65 -12.41 -2.63
CA TRP A 269 19.37 -11.15 -2.70
C TRP A 269 18.52 -9.91 -2.40
N ARG A 270 17.19 -10.07 -2.38
CA ARG A 270 16.28 -8.93 -2.16
C ARG A 270 16.11 -8.66 -0.67
N GLN A 271 16.39 -7.43 -0.25
CA GLN A 271 16.20 -7.01 1.13
C GLN A 271 14.74 -6.59 1.38
N LYS A 272 14.30 -6.79 2.63
CA LYS A 272 12.94 -6.43 3.05
C LYS A 272 12.75 -4.91 3.04
N ILE A 273 11.60 -4.46 2.57
CA ILE A 273 11.17 -3.05 2.62
C ILE A 273 10.14 -2.84 3.75
N ALA A 274 9.87 -1.58 4.09
CA ALA A 274 8.77 -1.25 5.00
C ALA A 274 7.43 -1.74 4.43
N SER A 275 6.52 -2.11 5.30
CA SER A 275 5.19 -2.58 4.91
C SER A 275 4.34 -1.47 4.30
N LEU A 276 3.47 -1.84 3.38
CA LEU A 276 2.39 -0.99 2.89
C LEU A 276 1.27 -1.00 3.95
N ASN A 277 0.95 0.15 4.51
CA ASN A 277 -0.03 0.28 5.57
C ASN A 277 -1.21 1.12 5.11
N TYR A 278 -2.43 0.58 5.24
CA TYR A 278 -3.68 1.31 5.08
C TYR A 278 -4.27 1.63 6.45
N ILE A 279 -4.74 2.85 6.63
CA ILE A 279 -5.57 3.29 7.74
C ILE A 279 -6.91 3.71 7.15
N LEU A 280 -7.94 2.92 7.41
CA LEU A 280 -9.27 3.10 6.85
C LEU A 280 -10.21 3.59 7.94
N SER A 281 -10.60 4.85 7.84
CA SER A 281 -11.64 5.44 8.66
C SER A 281 -13.00 5.42 7.96
N SER A 282 -14.04 5.99 8.51
CA SER A 282 -15.39 6.00 7.92
C SER A 282 -15.83 4.61 7.48
N ASN A 283 -15.85 3.70 8.44
CA ASN A 283 -16.19 2.31 8.17
C ASN A 283 -17.60 2.17 7.59
N VAL A 284 -17.79 1.18 6.72
CA VAL A 284 -19.04 0.98 5.98
C VAL A 284 -20.23 0.58 6.86
N TRP A 285 -19.98 0.09 8.07
CA TRP A 285 -21.03 -0.29 9.03
C TRP A 285 -21.92 0.88 9.43
N GLN A 286 -21.40 2.10 9.42
CA GLN A 286 -22.11 3.29 9.83
C GLN A 286 -22.62 4.15 8.70
N GLN A 287 -22.08 3.95 7.49
CA GLN A 287 -22.41 4.78 6.34
C GLN A 287 -22.35 6.29 6.66
N ASP A 288 -21.35 6.66 7.45
CA ASP A 288 -21.22 7.99 8.03
C ASP A 288 -20.66 9.04 7.07
N HIS A 289 -20.43 8.68 5.80
CA HIS A 289 -19.88 9.55 4.81
C HIS A 289 -20.61 9.38 3.46
N ASN A 290 -21.02 10.49 2.84
CA ASN A 290 -21.68 10.56 1.53
C ASN A 290 -22.94 9.67 1.38
N GLY A 291 -23.46 9.07 2.44
CA GLY A 291 -24.61 8.19 2.42
C GLY A 291 -24.38 6.86 1.69
N PHE A 292 -25.37 6.02 1.68
CA PHE A 292 -25.28 4.65 1.15
C PHE A 292 -25.00 4.58 -0.37
N THR A 293 -25.34 5.62 -1.13
CA THR A 293 -25.10 5.66 -2.59
C THR A 293 -23.62 5.74 -2.98
N HIS A 294 -22.74 6.08 -2.07
CA HIS A 294 -21.30 6.22 -2.27
C HIS A 294 -20.49 5.14 -1.56
N GLN A 295 -21.15 4.25 -0.82
CA GLN A 295 -20.46 3.14 -0.15
C GLN A 295 -20.16 2.04 -1.16
N ASP A 296 -18.92 1.56 -1.20
CA ASP A 296 -18.52 0.39 -1.97
C ASP A 296 -17.79 -0.61 -1.04
N PRO A 297 -18.55 -1.41 -0.28
CA PRO A 297 -17.96 -2.45 0.55
C PRO A 297 -17.36 -3.56 -0.32
N GLY A 298 -16.47 -4.37 0.26
CA GLY A 298 -15.90 -5.53 -0.43
C GLY A 298 -14.39 -5.46 -0.59
N PHE A 299 -13.75 -4.34 -0.23
CA PHE A 299 -12.29 -4.31 -0.16
C PHE A 299 -11.74 -5.30 0.88
N LEU A 300 -12.36 -5.35 2.06
CA LEU A 300 -11.95 -6.30 3.12
C LEU A 300 -12.15 -7.75 2.70
N ASP A 301 -13.21 -8.08 1.96
CA ASP A 301 -13.41 -9.42 1.39
C ASP A 301 -12.28 -9.81 0.44
N HIS A 302 -11.82 -8.85 -0.37
CA HIS A 302 -10.68 -9.07 -1.26
C HIS A 302 -9.37 -9.22 -0.47
N VAL A 303 -9.17 -8.43 0.57
CA VAL A 303 -8.02 -8.51 1.49
C VAL A 303 -7.98 -9.88 2.18
N ALA A 304 -9.10 -10.34 2.73
CA ALA A 304 -9.23 -11.63 3.41
C ALA A 304 -8.90 -12.84 2.54
N ASN A 305 -9.06 -12.73 1.21
CA ASN A 305 -8.69 -13.77 0.26
C ASN A 305 -7.18 -13.87 -0.04
N LYS A 306 -6.36 -13.01 0.54
CA LYS A 306 -4.89 -13.04 0.34
C LYS A 306 -4.23 -13.92 1.42
N LYS A 307 -3.01 -14.37 1.13
CA LYS A 307 -2.23 -15.14 2.11
C LYS A 307 -1.75 -14.27 3.28
N ALA A 308 -1.93 -14.74 4.50
CA ALA A 308 -1.48 -14.07 5.71
C ALA A 308 0.05 -13.84 5.78
N ASP A 309 0.85 -14.59 5.03
CA ASP A 309 2.30 -14.38 4.89
C ASP A 309 2.64 -13.01 4.31
N VAL A 310 1.70 -12.38 3.59
CA VAL A 310 1.91 -11.11 2.89
C VAL A 310 0.90 -10.06 3.30
N VAL A 311 -0.36 -10.43 3.56
CA VAL A 311 -1.43 -9.47 3.82
C VAL A 311 -2.06 -9.76 5.18
N ARG A 312 -2.26 -8.72 5.98
CA ARG A 312 -2.86 -8.79 7.31
C ARG A 312 -3.93 -7.71 7.47
N MET A 313 -4.99 -8.05 8.19
CA MET A 313 -6.10 -7.17 8.52
C MET A 313 -6.20 -6.99 10.03
N TYR A 314 -6.42 -5.76 10.46
CA TYR A 314 -6.54 -5.38 11.86
C TYR A 314 -7.84 -4.61 12.06
N LEU A 315 -8.63 -5.04 13.02
CA LEU A 315 -9.95 -4.50 13.34
C LEU A 315 -10.00 -4.13 14.83
N PRO A 316 -9.25 -3.11 15.24
CA PRO A 316 -9.19 -2.71 16.65
C PRO A 316 -10.56 -2.22 17.13
N PRO A 317 -11.00 -2.62 18.33
CA PRO A 317 -12.28 -2.23 18.90
C PRO A 317 -12.28 -0.85 19.58
N ASP A 318 -11.09 -0.29 19.85
CA ASP A 318 -10.91 0.98 20.57
C ASP A 318 -9.55 1.65 20.27
N THR A 319 -9.35 2.86 20.79
CA THR A 319 -8.14 3.67 20.61
C THR A 319 -6.87 2.97 21.10
N ASN A 320 -6.90 2.33 22.27
CA ASN A 320 -5.73 1.71 22.86
C ASN A 320 -5.27 0.51 22.02
N CYS A 321 -6.21 -0.25 21.49
CA CYS A 321 -5.93 -1.32 20.52
C CYS A 321 -5.42 -0.78 19.18
N LEU A 322 -5.99 0.32 18.66
CA LEU A 322 -5.52 0.95 17.43
C LEU A 322 -4.05 1.38 17.55
N LEU A 323 -3.69 2.07 18.64
CA LEU A 323 -2.31 2.52 18.87
C LEU A 323 -1.33 1.35 18.93
N SER A 324 -1.71 0.25 19.59
CA SER A 324 -0.90 -0.97 19.66
C SER A 324 -0.74 -1.62 18.28
N CYS A 325 -1.82 -1.77 17.53
CA CYS A 325 -1.80 -2.32 16.17
C CYS A 325 -0.98 -1.44 15.21
N PHE A 326 -1.15 -0.12 15.27
CA PHE A 326 -0.43 0.80 14.41
C PHE A 326 1.08 0.78 14.66
N ASP A 327 1.52 0.78 15.93
CA ASP A 327 2.95 0.67 16.28
C ASP A 327 3.54 -0.63 15.72
N HIS A 328 2.80 -1.74 15.83
CA HIS A 328 3.21 -3.03 15.25
C HIS A 328 3.30 -2.96 13.72
N CYS A 329 2.30 -2.42 13.05
CA CYS A 329 2.22 -2.35 11.60
C CYS A 329 3.32 -1.47 11.01
N ILE A 330 3.57 -0.29 11.59
CA ILE A 330 4.56 0.65 11.07
C ILE A 330 6.01 0.17 11.24
N ARG A 331 6.26 -0.76 12.18
CA ARG A 331 7.54 -1.45 12.37
C ARG A 331 7.70 -2.65 11.43
N SER A 332 6.63 -3.20 10.93
CA SER A 332 6.65 -4.43 10.14
C SER A 332 7.29 -4.21 8.76
N LYS A 333 7.80 -5.30 8.17
CA LYS A 333 8.49 -5.30 6.88
C LYS A 333 7.91 -6.39 5.99
N ASN A 334 7.78 -6.11 4.71
CA ASN A 334 7.25 -7.01 3.67
C ASN A 334 5.80 -7.47 3.87
N TYR A 335 4.97 -6.64 4.52
CA TYR A 335 3.54 -6.89 4.62
C TYR A 335 2.72 -5.80 3.93
N VAL A 336 1.49 -6.13 3.62
CA VAL A 336 0.41 -5.18 3.45
C VAL A 336 -0.46 -5.30 4.69
N ASN A 337 -0.59 -4.23 5.44
CA ASN A 337 -1.42 -4.16 6.64
C ASN A 337 -2.63 -3.27 6.37
N VAL A 338 -3.81 -3.76 6.64
CA VAL A 338 -5.07 -3.01 6.51
C VAL A 338 -5.67 -2.85 7.90
N MET A 339 -5.76 -1.62 8.37
CA MET A 339 -6.35 -1.27 9.67
C MET A 339 -7.64 -0.51 9.44
N VAL A 340 -8.76 -1.01 9.99
CA VAL A 340 -10.06 -0.34 9.95
C VAL A 340 -10.36 0.24 11.33
N THR A 341 -10.70 1.51 11.38
CA THR A 341 -10.87 2.26 12.62
C THR A 341 -12.00 3.28 12.52
N SER A 342 -12.28 4.02 13.59
CA SER A 342 -13.29 5.07 13.61
C SER A 342 -12.67 6.46 13.71
N LYS A 343 -13.30 7.43 13.02
CA LYS A 343 -13.02 8.86 13.19
C LYS A 343 -14.05 9.57 14.09
N HIS A 344 -15.10 8.87 14.48
CA HIS A 344 -16.14 9.39 15.36
C HIS A 344 -15.92 8.97 16.82
N PRO A 345 -16.51 9.69 17.78
CA PRO A 345 -16.46 9.28 19.19
C PRO A 345 -17.02 7.87 19.37
N ARG A 346 -16.28 7.04 20.10
CA ARG A 346 -16.65 5.65 20.43
C ARG A 346 -16.30 5.36 21.89
N GLN A 347 -17.08 4.47 22.48
CA GLN A 347 -16.79 3.93 23.80
C GLN A 347 -15.44 3.22 23.78
N GLN A 348 -14.72 3.34 24.87
CA GLN A 348 -13.42 2.71 25.07
C GLN A 348 -13.57 1.54 26.04
N TRP A 349 -12.91 0.43 25.74
CA TRP A 349 -13.17 -0.84 26.41
C TRP A 349 -12.02 -1.32 27.29
N LEU A 350 -10.79 -1.22 26.79
CA LEU A 350 -9.61 -1.80 27.39
C LEU A 350 -8.65 -0.72 27.89
N THR A 351 -8.06 -0.94 29.07
CA THR A 351 -6.88 -0.17 29.49
C THR A 351 -5.73 -0.42 28.51
N MET A 352 -4.73 0.45 28.46
CA MET A 352 -3.57 0.25 27.58
C MET A 352 -2.88 -1.08 27.81
N GLU A 353 -2.74 -1.54 29.05
CA GLU A 353 -2.14 -2.83 29.39
C GLU A 353 -2.96 -4.00 28.83
N GLN A 354 -4.27 -3.95 29.02
CA GLN A 354 -5.19 -4.96 28.48
C GLN A 354 -5.20 -4.96 26.96
N ALA A 355 -5.17 -3.80 26.33
CA ALA A 355 -5.12 -3.66 24.87
C ALA A 355 -3.83 -4.25 24.27
N VAL A 356 -2.67 -3.98 24.87
CA VAL A 356 -1.40 -4.57 24.45
C VAL A 356 -1.43 -6.09 24.55
N LYS A 357 -1.96 -6.63 25.66
CA LYS A 357 -2.11 -8.09 25.84
C LYS A 357 -3.03 -8.66 24.78
N HIS A 358 -4.21 -8.06 24.57
CA HIS A 358 -5.22 -8.48 23.62
C HIS A 358 -4.67 -8.47 22.18
N CYS A 359 -4.04 -7.37 21.75
CA CYS A 359 -3.46 -7.24 20.41
C CYS A 359 -2.28 -8.22 20.19
N THR A 360 -1.51 -8.52 21.22
CA THR A 360 -0.42 -9.50 21.13
C THR A 360 -0.95 -10.93 20.92
N GLN A 361 -2.07 -11.25 21.53
CA GLN A 361 -2.74 -12.55 21.37
C GLN A 361 -3.53 -12.63 20.06
N GLY A 362 -3.98 -11.48 19.54
CA GLY A 362 -4.77 -11.36 18.33
C GLY A 362 -6.26 -11.67 18.52
N ILE A 363 -6.60 -12.55 19.45
CA ILE A 363 -7.95 -12.98 19.80
C ILE A 363 -8.00 -13.21 21.31
N GLY A 364 -9.10 -12.88 21.95
CA GLY A 364 -9.21 -13.05 23.39
C GLY A 364 -10.65 -13.02 23.90
N ILE A 365 -10.83 -13.64 25.05
CA ILE A 365 -12.09 -13.62 25.80
C ILE A 365 -12.12 -12.35 26.63
N TRP A 366 -13.26 -11.67 26.63
CA TRP A 366 -13.52 -10.59 27.55
C TRP A 366 -14.33 -11.09 28.74
N GLU A 367 -13.62 -11.48 29.80
CA GLU A 367 -14.20 -12.06 31.01
C GLU A 367 -15.27 -11.14 31.63
N TRP A 368 -15.04 -9.81 31.62
CA TRP A 368 -16.02 -8.84 32.12
C TRP A 368 -17.32 -8.78 31.31
N ALA A 369 -17.28 -9.18 30.03
CA ALA A 369 -18.43 -9.30 29.15
C ALA A 369 -19.00 -10.71 29.10
N SER A 370 -18.43 -11.68 29.80
CA SER A 370 -18.82 -13.07 29.89
C SER A 370 -19.45 -13.39 31.25
N ASN A 371 -20.23 -14.47 31.35
CA ASN A 371 -20.81 -14.96 32.61
C ASN A 371 -20.67 -16.48 32.79
N ASP A 372 -19.78 -17.09 32.01
CA ASP A 372 -19.58 -18.54 31.97
C ASP A 372 -18.95 -19.11 33.25
N GLN A 373 -18.15 -18.32 33.99
CA GLN A 373 -17.46 -18.75 35.21
C GLN A 373 -16.77 -20.10 35.10
N GLY A 374 -16.24 -20.39 33.88
CA GLY A 374 -15.58 -21.65 33.57
C GLY A 374 -16.53 -22.80 33.22
N GLN A 375 -17.82 -22.54 33.06
CA GLN A 375 -18.79 -23.51 32.53
C GLN A 375 -18.79 -23.50 31.00
N GLU A 376 -19.28 -24.57 30.40
CA GLU A 376 -19.51 -24.59 28.95
C GLU A 376 -20.59 -23.57 28.58
N PRO A 377 -20.33 -22.66 27.64
CA PRO A 377 -21.30 -21.64 27.30
C PRO A 377 -22.42 -22.19 26.41
N ASP A 378 -23.64 -21.70 26.66
CA ASP A 378 -24.80 -21.94 25.78
C ASP A 378 -24.70 -21.08 24.50
N VAL A 379 -24.08 -19.90 24.61
CA VAL A 379 -23.93 -18.93 23.51
C VAL A 379 -22.53 -18.33 23.49
N VAL A 380 -21.89 -18.35 22.34
CA VAL A 380 -20.65 -17.64 22.07
C VAL A 380 -20.93 -16.46 21.12
N LEU A 381 -20.59 -15.24 21.55
CA LEU A 381 -20.64 -14.05 20.71
C LEU A 381 -19.22 -13.69 20.28
N ALA A 382 -18.98 -13.70 18.98
CA ALA A 382 -17.69 -13.33 18.41
C ALA A 382 -17.83 -12.06 17.56
N CYS A 383 -16.91 -11.11 17.73
CA CYS A 383 -16.88 -9.86 16.98
C CYS A 383 -15.46 -9.30 16.80
N CYS A 384 -15.34 -8.32 15.92
CA CYS A 384 -14.10 -7.55 15.75
C CYS A 384 -14.44 -6.15 15.20
N GLY A 385 -13.58 -5.18 15.46
CA GLY A 385 -13.80 -3.79 15.08
C GLY A 385 -14.66 -3.01 16.09
N ASP A 386 -14.78 -1.71 15.87
CA ASP A 386 -15.46 -0.79 16.81
C ASP A 386 -16.98 -1.03 16.90
N THR A 387 -17.68 -0.87 15.79
CA THR A 387 -19.15 -0.99 15.73
C THR A 387 -19.62 -2.41 16.03
N PRO A 388 -19.08 -3.49 15.43
CA PRO A 388 -19.50 -4.84 15.79
C PRO A 388 -19.27 -5.20 17.26
N THR A 389 -18.22 -4.65 17.87
CA THR A 389 -17.97 -4.84 19.30
C THR A 389 -19.06 -4.15 20.16
N LEU A 390 -19.44 -2.92 19.83
CA LEU A 390 -20.50 -2.21 20.52
C LEU A 390 -21.82 -2.98 20.42
N GLU A 391 -22.19 -3.44 19.22
CA GLU A 391 -23.41 -4.19 18.97
C GLU A 391 -23.43 -5.57 19.66
N ALA A 392 -22.28 -6.26 19.69
CA ALA A 392 -22.16 -7.53 20.41
C ALA A 392 -22.35 -7.32 21.93
N LEU A 393 -21.80 -6.28 22.51
CA LEU A 393 -21.98 -5.96 23.93
C LEU A 393 -23.41 -5.53 24.26
N ALA A 394 -24.08 -4.81 23.34
CA ALA A 394 -25.51 -4.52 23.46
C ALA A 394 -26.33 -5.82 23.41
N ALA A 395 -26.01 -6.74 22.50
CA ALA A 395 -26.65 -8.05 22.41
C ALA A 395 -26.45 -8.88 23.71
N VAL A 396 -25.26 -8.87 24.30
CA VAL A 396 -24.99 -9.50 25.62
C VAL A 396 -25.91 -8.94 26.69
N THR A 397 -26.10 -7.63 26.72
CA THR A 397 -26.97 -6.96 27.70
C THR A 397 -28.43 -7.38 27.53
N ILE A 398 -28.91 -7.47 26.29
CA ILE A 398 -30.27 -7.93 25.94
C ILE A 398 -30.44 -9.40 26.31
N LEU A 399 -29.44 -10.24 25.99
CA LEU A 399 -29.47 -11.67 26.30
C LEU A 399 -29.60 -11.90 27.83
N ARG A 400 -28.77 -11.24 28.62
CA ARG A 400 -28.79 -11.35 30.09
C ARG A 400 -30.13 -10.89 30.68
N LYS A 401 -30.76 -9.88 30.10
CA LYS A 401 -32.07 -9.39 30.55
C LYS A 401 -33.20 -10.36 30.27
N ASN A 402 -33.19 -11.01 29.09
CA ASN A 402 -34.32 -11.84 28.64
C ASN A 402 -34.12 -13.32 28.91
N LEU A 403 -32.87 -13.78 28.99
CA LEU A 403 -32.47 -15.17 29.26
C LEU A 403 -31.41 -15.21 30.34
N PRO A 404 -31.75 -14.85 31.60
CA PRO A 404 -30.75 -14.70 32.67
C PRO A 404 -30.05 -16.01 33.06
N GLN A 405 -30.61 -17.16 32.69
CA GLN A 405 -30.02 -18.48 32.92
C GLN A 405 -29.05 -18.88 31.83
N ALA A 406 -29.03 -18.19 30.68
CA ALA A 406 -28.09 -18.54 29.59
C ALA A 406 -26.65 -18.17 29.94
N VAL A 407 -25.77 -19.10 29.77
CA VAL A 407 -24.32 -18.90 29.92
C VAL A 407 -23.77 -18.33 28.61
N SER A 408 -23.26 -17.11 28.67
CA SER A 408 -22.73 -16.42 27.50
C SER A 408 -21.23 -16.13 27.65
N TYR A 409 -20.55 -16.19 26.52
CA TYR A 409 -19.12 -16.02 26.42
C TYR A 409 -18.84 -15.06 25.24
N THR A 410 -18.06 -14.03 25.49
CA THR A 410 -17.78 -13.01 24.48
C THR A 410 -16.32 -13.09 24.03
N HIS A 411 -16.14 -13.28 22.75
CA HIS A 411 -14.86 -13.51 22.10
C HIS A 411 -14.57 -12.39 21.09
N LEU A 412 -13.47 -11.69 21.25
CA LEU A 412 -13.09 -10.57 20.41
C LEU A 412 -11.75 -10.78 19.71
N ARG A 413 -11.66 -10.31 18.49
CA ARG A 413 -10.45 -10.30 17.67
C ARG A 413 -9.90 -8.89 17.51
N ALA A 414 -8.61 -8.71 17.72
CA ALA A 414 -7.91 -7.47 17.41
C ALA A 414 -7.33 -7.46 15.98
N HIS A 415 -6.99 -8.64 15.46
CA HIS A 415 -6.52 -8.80 14.07
C HIS A 415 -6.89 -10.19 13.53
N GLU A 416 -6.93 -10.32 12.23
CA GLU A 416 -7.23 -11.57 11.55
C GLU A 416 -6.09 -11.97 10.62
N THR A 417 -5.71 -13.24 10.67
CA THR A 417 -4.83 -13.87 9.68
C THR A 417 -5.55 -15.09 9.12
N SER A 418 -5.50 -15.31 7.82
CA SER A 418 -6.19 -16.40 7.14
C SER A 418 -5.72 -17.81 7.56
N GLN A 419 -4.63 -17.91 8.33
CA GLN A 419 -4.09 -19.18 8.82
C GLN A 419 -4.61 -19.58 10.22
N ASP A 420 -5.25 -18.66 10.94
CA ASP A 420 -5.73 -18.88 12.29
C ASP A 420 -7.17 -19.47 12.32
N LEU A 421 -7.72 -19.80 11.16
CA LEU A 421 -9.07 -20.34 10.95
C LEU A 421 -9.12 -21.87 10.72
N VAL A 422 -8.01 -22.60 11.00
CA VAL A 422 -8.01 -24.08 10.88
C VAL A 422 -7.92 -24.70 12.26
#